data_088cd5463b5c26a67a8e629f4183c217
#
_entry.id   088cd5463b5c26a67a8e629f4183c217
#
_cell.length_a   1.000
_cell.length_b   1.000
_cell.length_c   1.000
_cell.angle_alpha   90.00
_cell.angle_beta   90.00
_cell.angle_gamma   90.00
#
_symmetry.space_group_name_H-M   'P 1'
#
loop_
_entity.id
_entity.type
_entity.pdbx_description
1 polymer ?
#
loop_
_entity_poly.entity_id
_entity_poly.type
_entity_poly.pdbx_seq_one_letter_code
_entity_poly.pdbx_strand_id
1 'polypeptide(L)'
;MSANWTVDGVREALAAKKVSARELAADFYKRIESRNPELNAFLTLSPERARRQTDRIDALVAEGKPLPPLAGVPVAVKDVISTRGIKTTCGSKILQNYIPPYDATAVERLEAAGAVILGKTNCDEFAMGSSNENSAYGPVKNPLSPDRVPGGSSGGSAAVVAAGLTVASLGTDTGGSIRQPGSFCGIPAMMGSYGRVSRYGLIAFASSLDRIGPLATNVRDVATVLQVIAGRDPHDSTSTTAPVPDYRAELGKPVKGMRLGIPKEYFAEGMDAGVRKKIEAGIEVFKKLGCQLLDIRMPHTDYAIATYYIIATAEASSNLARYDGVRYGLRVDDDSLLAMYRKTRGAGFGAEVKRRIVLGTYVLSAGYYDAYYLKGQKVRSLIAQDFRDAFAKVDAILTPTSPVPPFKLGERTDDPLQMYLADIYTVTGSLAGVPGISIPCGKMDGKLPVGLQIFGAAFGEARVLQLAHAFEQGGGATV
;
A
#
# COMPACT_ATOMS: atom_id res chain seq x y z
N MET A 1 19.70 -6.58 21.42
CA MET A 1 19.15 -7.41 20.32
C MET A 1 17.78 -6.85 19.98
N SER A 2 17.61 -6.28 18.81
CA SER A 2 16.28 -5.80 18.38
C SER A 2 15.45 -7.04 18.07
N ALA A 3 14.56 -7.43 18.98
CA ALA A 3 13.58 -8.45 18.69
C ALA A 3 12.73 -7.99 17.50
N ASN A 4 12.66 -8.75 16.43
CA ASN A 4 11.69 -8.52 15.36
C ASN A 4 10.31 -8.92 15.90
N TRP A 5 9.58 -7.93 16.42
CA TRP A 5 8.24 -8.12 16.96
C TRP A 5 7.27 -8.52 15.83
N THR A 6 6.42 -9.48 16.13
CA THR A 6 5.26 -9.87 15.32
C THR A 6 3.97 -9.55 16.09
N VAL A 7 2.83 -9.56 15.44
CA VAL A 7 1.52 -9.37 16.10
C VAL A 7 1.34 -10.41 17.22
N ASP A 8 1.59 -11.68 16.92
CA ASP A 8 1.46 -12.76 17.92
C ASP A 8 2.50 -12.60 19.03
N GLY A 9 3.76 -12.29 18.71
CA GLY A 9 4.83 -12.10 19.69
C GLY A 9 4.56 -10.95 20.67
N VAL A 10 3.98 -9.84 20.20
CA VAL A 10 3.54 -8.74 21.08
C VAL A 10 2.44 -9.21 22.04
N ARG A 11 1.41 -9.87 21.52
CA ARG A 11 0.27 -10.35 22.33
C ARG A 11 0.70 -11.39 23.38
N GLU A 12 1.58 -12.32 23.00
CA GLU A 12 2.12 -13.34 23.89
C GLU A 12 2.97 -12.71 25.01
N ALA A 13 3.81 -11.72 24.68
CA ALA A 13 4.63 -11.03 25.67
C ALA A 13 3.78 -10.23 26.67
N LEU A 14 2.72 -9.56 26.20
CA LEU A 14 1.77 -8.85 27.06
C LEU A 14 0.98 -9.81 27.94
N ALA A 15 0.44 -10.88 27.39
CA ALA A 15 -0.31 -11.89 28.15
C ALA A 15 0.56 -12.56 29.24
N ALA A 16 1.83 -12.81 28.91
CA ALA A 16 2.81 -13.35 29.87
C ALA A 16 3.39 -12.28 30.83
N LYS A 17 2.95 -11.03 30.75
CA LYS A 17 3.43 -9.88 31.56
C LYS A 17 4.96 -9.67 31.48
N LYS A 18 5.58 -10.05 30.34
CA LYS A 18 7.03 -9.87 30.09
C LYS A 18 7.38 -8.42 29.76
N VAL A 19 6.42 -7.68 29.22
CA VAL A 19 6.51 -6.27 28.87
C VAL A 19 5.13 -5.66 28.97
N SER A 20 5.02 -4.38 29.31
CA SER A 20 3.79 -3.62 29.20
C SER A 20 3.66 -3.02 27.80
N ALA A 21 2.43 -2.68 27.39
CA ALA A 21 2.19 -1.99 26.12
C ALA A 21 2.86 -0.62 26.12
N ARG A 22 2.93 0.05 27.28
CA ARG A 22 3.62 1.34 27.46
C ARG A 22 5.12 1.22 27.25
N GLU A 23 5.79 0.23 27.85
CA GLU A 23 7.22 -0.02 27.67
C GLU A 23 7.55 -0.35 26.22
N LEU A 24 6.72 -1.17 25.58
CA LEU A 24 6.89 -1.54 24.18
C LEU A 24 6.78 -0.31 23.27
N ALA A 25 5.75 0.54 23.44
CA ALA A 25 5.59 1.76 22.66
C ALA A 25 6.76 2.71 22.88
N ALA A 26 7.25 2.86 24.12
CA ALA A 26 8.42 3.70 24.43
C ALA A 26 9.69 3.19 23.72
N ASP A 27 9.92 1.88 23.62
CA ASP A 27 11.04 1.31 22.86
C ASP A 27 10.93 1.63 21.36
N PHE A 28 9.73 1.50 20.78
CA PHE A 28 9.52 1.89 19.38
C PHE A 28 9.75 3.38 19.14
N TYR A 29 9.31 4.27 20.03
CA TYR A 29 9.60 5.71 19.89
C TYR A 29 11.09 6.01 19.96
N LYS A 30 11.86 5.37 20.84
CA LYS A 30 13.33 5.51 20.88
C LYS A 30 13.99 5.08 19.57
N ARG A 31 13.52 3.97 18.98
CA ARG A 31 14.02 3.50 17.65
C ARG A 31 13.67 4.52 16.56
N ILE A 32 12.45 5.07 16.58
CA ILE A 32 12.01 6.08 15.61
C ILE A 32 12.89 7.33 15.74
N GLU A 33 13.10 7.85 16.95
CA GLU A 33 13.95 9.03 17.20
C GLU A 33 15.37 8.84 16.66
N SER A 34 15.93 7.63 16.80
CA SER A 34 17.26 7.28 16.32
C SER A 34 17.37 7.17 14.79
N ARG A 35 16.36 6.60 14.13
CA ARG A 35 16.45 6.19 12.71
C ARG A 35 15.67 7.09 11.76
N ASN A 36 14.62 7.74 12.22
CA ASN A 36 13.78 8.56 11.35
C ASN A 36 14.48 9.79 10.75
N PRO A 37 15.45 10.45 11.44
CA PRO A 37 16.21 11.55 10.83
C PRO A 37 16.96 11.16 9.56
N GLU A 38 17.42 9.90 9.46
CA GLU A 38 18.05 9.36 8.25
C GLU A 38 17.02 8.95 7.20
N LEU A 39 15.96 8.24 7.63
CA LEU A 39 14.99 7.61 6.73
C LEU A 39 13.92 8.56 6.22
N ASN A 40 13.57 9.58 6.98
CA ASN A 40 12.46 10.51 6.73
C ASN A 40 11.10 9.79 6.49
N ALA A 41 10.89 8.67 7.20
CA ALA A 41 9.75 7.78 6.97
C ALA A 41 8.50 8.16 7.78
N PHE A 42 8.64 8.83 8.95
CA PHE A 42 7.54 9.43 9.70
C PHE A 42 7.52 10.95 9.53
N LEU A 43 6.32 11.52 9.31
CA LEU A 43 6.07 12.97 9.26
C LEU A 43 5.53 13.52 10.58
N THR A 44 4.67 12.77 11.25
CA THR A 44 4.04 13.19 12.51
C THR A 44 3.96 12.01 13.45
N LEU A 45 4.46 12.16 14.67
CA LEU A 45 4.32 11.16 15.72
C LEU A 45 3.09 11.47 16.59
N SER A 46 2.54 10.43 17.26
CA SER A 46 1.33 10.53 18.08
C SER A 46 1.50 9.98 19.52
N PRO A 47 2.50 10.43 20.29
CA PRO A 47 2.82 9.83 21.58
C PRO A 47 1.68 9.92 22.60
N GLU A 48 0.91 11.00 22.60
CA GLU A 48 -0.23 11.16 23.50
C GLU A 48 -1.36 10.19 23.20
N ARG A 49 -1.66 9.96 21.91
CA ARG A 49 -2.67 8.96 21.49
C ARG A 49 -2.18 7.56 21.85
N ALA A 50 -0.93 7.25 21.52
CA ALA A 50 -0.31 5.96 21.85
C ALA A 50 -0.35 5.70 23.37
N ARG A 51 -0.07 6.71 24.21
CA ARG A 51 -0.17 6.57 25.66
C ARG A 51 -1.57 6.17 26.11
N ARG A 52 -2.61 6.85 25.63
CA ARG A 52 -4.01 6.47 25.98
C ARG A 52 -4.36 5.06 25.55
N GLN A 53 -3.86 4.64 24.37
CA GLN A 53 -4.10 3.30 23.85
C GLN A 53 -3.36 2.23 24.69
N THR A 54 -2.09 2.49 25.03
CA THR A 54 -1.30 1.57 25.87
C THR A 54 -1.87 1.45 27.28
N ASP A 55 -2.30 2.56 27.92
CA ASP A 55 -2.93 2.56 29.24
C ASP A 55 -4.16 1.65 29.26
N ARG A 56 -4.99 1.69 28.20
CA ARG A 56 -6.15 0.81 28.04
C ARG A 56 -5.76 -0.66 27.95
N ILE A 57 -4.72 -0.99 27.18
CA ILE A 57 -4.27 -2.37 27.02
C ILE A 57 -3.64 -2.88 28.33
N ASP A 58 -2.80 -2.11 28.97
CA ASP A 58 -2.16 -2.48 30.24
C ASP A 58 -3.21 -2.71 31.35
N ALA A 59 -4.32 -1.96 31.35
CA ALA A 59 -5.45 -2.20 32.25
C ALA A 59 -6.12 -3.56 31.97
N LEU A 60 -6.34 -3.92 30.70
CA LEU A 60 -6.90 -5.24 30.34
C LEU A 60 -5.97 -6.39 30.80
N VAL A 61 -4.65 -6.24 30.64
CA VAL A 61 -3.65 -7.21 31.10
C VAL A 61 -3.67 -7.34 32.63
N ALA A 62 -3.75 -6.22 33.34
CA ALA A 62 -3.80 -6.21 34.82
C ALA A 62 -5.04 -6.93 35.34
N GLU A 63 -6.19 -6.70 34.71
CA GLU A 63 -7.48 -7.30 35.07
C GLU A 63 -7.63 -8.75 34.59
N GLY A 64 -6.66 -9.31 33.82
CA GLY A 64 -6.76 -10.66 33.27
C GLY A 64 -7.85 -10.83 32.20
N LYS A 65 -8.29 -9.74 31.58
CA LYS A 65 -9.32 -9.75 30.52
C LYS A 65 -8.76 -10.26 29.20
N PRO A 66 -9.59 -10.84 28.31
CA PRO A 66 -9.19 -11.26 26.98
C PRO A 66 -8.61 -10.10 26.18
N LEU A 67 -7.45 -10.33 25.57
CA LEU A 67 -6.78 -9.33 24.75
C LEU A 67 -7.34 -9.32 23.31
N PRO A 68 -7.69 -8.14 22.76
CA PRO A 68 -8.14 -8.01 21.39
C PRO A 68 -7.05 -8.41 20.39
N PRO A 69 -7.40 -8.65 19.10
CA PRO A 69 -6.48 -9.26 18.13
C PRO A 69 -5.20 -8.48 17.85
N LEU A 70 -5.20 -7.16 18.04
CA LEU A 70 -4.03 -6.28 17.86
C LEU A 70 -3.60 -5.61 19.18
N ALA A 71 -3.91 -6.20 20.35
CA ALA A 71 -3.59 -5.63 21.65
C ALA A 71 -2.12 -5.21 21.75
N GLY A 72 -1.89 -3.92 21.97
CA GLY A 72 -0.55 -3.34 22.15
C GLY A 72 0.33 -3.32 20.90
N VAL A 73 -0.16 -3.78 19.76
CA VAL A 73 0.62 -3.84 18.51
C VAL A 73 0.89 -2.44 17.96
N PRO A 74 2.15 -2.02 17.84
CA PRO A 74 2.51 -0.74 17.24
C PRO A 74 2.21 -0.73 15.74
N VAL A 75 1.43 0.27 15.28
CA VAL A 75 1.02 0.45 13.89
C VAL A 75 1.29 1.89 13.42
N ALA A 76 1.80 2.03 12.20
CA ALA A 76 1.93 3.32 11.53
C ALA A 76 0.88 3.49 10.43
N VAL A 77 0.48 4.74 10.13
CA VAL A 77 -0.61 5.03 9.20
C VAL A 77 -0.14 6.02 8.13
N LYS A 78 -0.27 5.66 6.86
CA LYS A 78 0.09 6.55 5.74
C LYS A 78 -0.62 7.90 5.83
N ASP A 79 0.09 8.97 5.49
CA ASP A 79 -0.35 10.35 5.72
C ASP A 79 -1.49 10.84 4.80
N VAL A 80 -2.08 9.96 4.01
CA VAL A 80 -3.33 10.20 3.25
C VAL A 80 -4.58 9.62 3.94
N ILE A 81 -4.41 8.94 5.09
CA ILE A 81 -5.49 8.32 5.85
C ILE A 81 -5.81 9.22 7.04
N SER A 82 -7.02 9.78 7.08
CA SER A 82 -7.46 10.69 8.15
C SER A 82 -7.35 10.04 9.53
N THR A 83 -6.70 10.75 10.44
CA THR A 83 -6.50 10.31 11.82
C THR A 83 -6.84 11.45 12.75
N ARG A 84 -7.92 11.31 13.50
CA ARG A 84 -8.47 12.37 14.38
C ARG A 84 -7.41 12.97 15.28
N GLY A 85 -7.31 14.30 15.26
CA GLY A 85 -6.41 15.05 16.13
C GLY A 85 -4.92 14.95 15.75
N ILE A 86 -4.57 14.23 14.68
CA ILE A 86 -3.19 14.09 14.20
C ILE A 86 -3.07 14.70 12.82
N LYS A 87 -2.08 15.59 12.65
CA LYS A 87 -1.81 16.24 11.38
C LYS A 87 -1.77 15.20 10.24
N THR A 88 -2.50 15.48 9.17
CA THR A 88 -2.61 14.63 7.96
C THR A 88 -2.41 15.50 6.73
N THR A 89 -1.20 15.48 6.19
CA THR A 89 -0.75 16.43 5.16
C THR A 89 -0.82 15.90 3.74
N CYS A 90 -0.96 14.58 3.56
CA CYS A 90 -0.84 13.91 2.27
C CYS A 90 0.52 14.09 1.59
N GLY A 91 1.61 14.35 2.36
CA GLY A 91 2.91 14.69 1.80
C GLY A 91 2.91 16.04 1.05
N SER A 92 1.94 16.94 1.29
CA SER A 92 1.68 18.16 0.53
C SER A 92 1.69 19.41 1.42
N LYS A 93 2.14 20.53 0.85
CA LYS A 93 1.99 21.85 1.47
C LYS A 93 0.53 22.31 1.52
N ILE A 94 -0.32 21.84 0.60
CA ILE A 94 -1.73 22.24 0.53
C ILE A 94 -2.49 21.88 1.81
N LEU A 95 -2.11 20.78 2.49
CA LEU A 95 -2.70 20.31 3.75
C LEU A 95 -1.72 20.37 4.94
N GLN A 96 -0.64 21.17 4.86
CA GLN A 96 0.41 21.20 5.88
C GLN A 96 -0.08 21.45 7.32
N ASN A 97 -1.22 22.10 7.49
CA ASN A 97 -1.81 22.42 8.79
C ASN A 97 -3.14 21.70 9.05
N TYR A 98 -3.51 20.75 8.19
CA TYR A 98 -4.79 20.06 8.34
C TYR A 98 -4.75 19.01 9.44
N ILE A 99 -5.69 19.11 10.38
CA ILE A 99 -5.92 18.15 11.46
C ILE A 99 -7.34 17.61 11.27
N PRO A 100 -7.50 16.32 10.92
CA PRO A 100 -8.82 15.71 10.73
C PRO A 100 -9.66 15.74 12.01
N PRO A 101 -10.97 16.07 11.94
CA PRO A 101 -11.89 15.99 13.07
C PRO A 101 -12.44 14.58 13.33
N TYR A 102 -12.12 13.61 12.47
CA TYR A 102 -12.57 12.21 12.55
C TYR A 102 -11.47 11.24 12.11
N ASP A 103 -11.62 9.98 12.50
CA ASP A 103 -10.78 8.89 12.04
C ASP A 103 -11.34 8.26 10.76
N ALA A 104 -10.47 7.75 9.89
CA ALA A 104 -10.88 6.81 8.85
C ALA A 104 -11.35 5.50 9.48
N THR A 105 -12.36 4.85 8.89
CA THR A 105 -12.89 3.57 9.39
C THR A 105 -11.81 2.52 9.63
N ALA A 106 -10.79 2.46 8.77
CA ALA A 106 -9.65 1.56 8.97
C ALA A 106 -8.87 1.87 10.26
N VAL A 107 -8.72 3.16 10.62
CA VAL A 107 -8.05 3.58 11.86
C VAL A 107 -8.91 3.26 13.09
N GLU A 108 -10.22 3.53 13.01
CA GLU A 108 -11.16 3.18 14.09
C GLU A 108 -11.15 1.67 14.39
N ARG A 109 -11.17 0.84 13.34
CA ARG A 109 -11.12 -0.62 13.49
C ARG A 109 -9.79 -1.11 14.07
N LEU A 110 -8.66 -0.53 13.67
CA LEU A 110 -7.36 -0.85 14.26
C LEU A 110 -7.35 -0.53 15.76
N GLU A 111 -7.81 0.65 16.15
CA GLU A 111 -7.84 1.07 17.55
C GLU A 111 -8.82 0.24 18.38
N ALA A 112 -9.99 -0.06 17.85
CA ALA A 112 -10.96 -0.95 18.49
C ALA A 112 -10.40 -2.37 18.70
N ALA A 113 -9.55 -2.84 17.79
CA ALA A 113 -8.81 -4.10 17.90
C ALA A 113 -7.59 -4.04 18.82
N GLY A 114 -7.30 -2.89 19.43
CA GLY A 114 -6.23 -2.72 20.43
C GLY A 114 -4.89 -2.28 19.87
N ALA A 115 -4.79 -1.88 18.60
CA ALA A 115 -3.56 -1.37 18.02
C ALA A 115 -3.12 -0.04 18.65
N VAL A 116 -1.82 0.20 18.69
CA VAL A 116 -1.20 1.44 19.16
C VAL A 116 -0.70 2.24 17.96
N ILE A 117 -1.36 3.37 17.67
CA ILE A 117 -1.01 4.21 16.53
C ILE A 117 0.20 5.08 16.89
N LEU A 118 1.37 4.80 16.27
CA LEU A 118 2.62 5.52 16.54
C LEU A 118 2.71 6.88 15.82
N GLY A 119 2.09 7.00 14.63
CA GLY A 119 2.16 8.23 13.85
C GLY A 119 1.82 8.04 12.38
N LYS A 120 2.08 9.11 11.61
CA LYS A 120 1.79 9.24 10.18
C LYS A 120 3.07 9.06 9.36
N THR A 121 3.01 8.16 8.37
CA THR A 121 4.16 7.88 7.50
C THR A 121 4.17 8.76 6.27
N ASN A 122 5.37 9.17 5.87
CA ASN A 122 5.62 9.93 4.65
C ASN A 122 5.18 9.16 3.40
N CYS A 123 4.81 9.88 2.36
CA CYS A 123 4.31 9.32 1.10
C CYS A 123 4.57 10.29 -0.06
N ASP A 124 4.50 9.81 -1.29
CA ASP A 124 4.36 10.71 -2.42
C ASP A 124 3.12 11.60 -2.25
N GLU A 125 3.21 12.84 -2.69
CA GLU A 125 2.17 13.86 -2.52
C GLU A 125 0.82 13.37 -3.07
N PHE A 126 -0.23 13.35 -2.23
CA PHE A 126 -1.57 12.81 -2.53
C PHE A 126 -1.55 11.41 -3.11
N ALA A 127 -0.59 10.57 -2.70
CA ALA A 127 -0.37 9.22 -3.24
C ALA A 127 -0.01 9.19 -4.74
N MET A 128 0.50 10.29 -5.29
CA MET A 128 0.88 10.44 -6.71
C MET A 128 2.38 10.30 -6.92
N GLY A 129 2.83 9.08 -7.12
CA GLY A 129 4.21 8.70 -7.36
C GLY A 129 4.45 7.23 -7.15
N SER A 130 5.67 6.77 -7.49
CA SER A 130 6.08 5.37 -7.39
C SER A 130 7.45 5.20 -6.72
N SER A 131 8.00 6.27 -6.12
CA SER A 131 9.33 6.26 -5.50
C SER A 131 9.40 6.87 -4.11
N ASN A 132 8.38 7.63 -3.70
CA ASN A 132 8.33 8.47 -2.50
C ASN A 132 9.35 9.63 -2.53
N GLU A 133 9.65 10.15 -3.73
CA GLU A 133 10.47 11.33 -3.94
C GLU A 133 9.62 12.61 -4.11
N ASN A 134 8.31 12.49 -4.37
CA ASN A 134 7.41 13.62 -4.61
C ASN A 134 6.80 14.23 -3.33
N SER A 135 7.29 13.88 -2.15
CA SER A 135 6.82 14.49 -0.90
C SER A 135 7.31 15.93 -0.74
N ALA A 136 6.43 16.84 -0.31
CA ALA A 136 6.80 18.21 0.06
C ALA A 136 7.75 18.27 1.29
N TYR A 137 7.90 17.16 2.00
CA TYR A 137 8.75 17.01 3.19
C TYR A 137 10.04 16.25 2.91
N GLY A 138 10.39 16.09 1.63
CA GLY A 138 11.58 15.38 1.17
C GLY A 138 11.37 13.88 0.98
N PRO A 139 12.33 13.21 0.30
CA PRO A 139 12.25 11.80 -0.04
C PRO A 139 12.37 10.90 1.18
N VAL A 140 11.76 9.72 1.09
CA VAL A 140 12.02 8.61 2.01
C VAL A 140 13.18 7.78 1.48
N LYS A 141 14.06 7.32 2.36
CA LYS A 141 15.17 6.43 1.99
C LYS A 141 14.83 4.96 2.26
N ASN A 142 15.32 4.09 1.40
CA ASN A 142 15.17 2.65 1.60
C ASN A 142 16.04 2.19 2.79
N PRO A 143 15.49 1.53 3.83
CA PRO A 143 16.25 1.14 5.01
C PRO A 143 17.31 0.06 4.74
N LEU A 144 17.18 -0.68 3.62
CA LEU A 144 18.13 -1.73 3.21
C LEU A 144 19.26 -1.18 2.32
N SER A 145 19.05 -0.03 1.68
CA SER A 145 20.01 0.65 0.80
C SER A 145 19.67 2.15 0.78
N PRO A 146 20.24 2.97 1.68
CA PRO A 146 19.82 4.37 1.90
C PRO A 146 20.06 5.32 0.71
N ASP A 147 20.84 4.90 -0.27
CA ASP A 147 21.04 5.62 -1.56
C ASP A 147 19.92 5.34 -2.58
N ARG A 148 18.94 4.49 -2.23
CA ARG A 148 17.87 4.05 -3.12
C ARG A 148 16.48 4.40 -2.60
N VAL A 149 15.52 4.38 -3.50
CA VAL A 149 14.10 4.62 -3.19
C VAL A 149 13.49 3.43 -2.46
N PRO A 150 12.56 3.65 -1.51
CA PRO A 150 11.78 2.59 -0.86
C PRO A 150 10.63 2.11 -1.73
N GLY A 151 10.42 2.74 -2.89
CA GLY A 151 9.20 2.65 -3.66
C GLY A 151 8.11 3.61 -3.15
N GLY A 152 6.99 3.66 -3.87
CA GLY A 152 5.90 4.57 -3.57
C GLY A 152 4.56 4.15 -4.18
N SER A 153 3.57 4.87 -3.78
CA SER A 153 3.52 6.06 -2.92
C SER A 153 3.53 5.78 -1.41
N SER A 154 3.44 4.51 -0.93
CA SER A 154 3.50 4.16 0.50
C SER A 154 4.92 3.82 0.96
N GLY A 155 5.94 4.57 0.47
CA GLY A 155 7.35 4.30 0.76
C GLY A 155 7.68 4.42 2.25
N GLY A 156 7.16 5.46 2.94
CA GLY A 156 7.32 5.59 4.37
C GLY A 156 6.70 4.42 5.15
N SER A 157 5.50 3.95 4.75
CA SER A 157 4.85 2.79 5.38
C SER A 157 5.65 1.50 5.21
N ALA A 158 6.26 1.28 4.05
CA ALA A 158 7.12 0.13 3.82
C ALA A 158 8.46 0.26 4.58
N ALA A 159 9.07 1.45 4.55
CA ALA A 159 10.35 1.70 5.20
C ALA A 159 10.29 1.52 6.72
N VAL A 160 9.22 1.99 7.40
CA VAL A 160 9.12 1.84 8.86
C VAL A 160 8.98 0.40 9.30
N VAL A 161 8.28 -0.45 8.52
CA VAL A 161 8.17 -1.89 8.79
C VAL A 161 9.51 -2.57 8.55
N ALA A 162 10.12 -2.35 7.39
CA ALA A 162 11.40 -2.98 7.03
C ALA A 162 12.55 -2.57 7.97
N ALA A 163 12.50 -1.35 8.54
CA ALA A 163 13.46 -0.86 9.52
C ALA A 163 13.19 -1.33 10.96
N GLY A 164 12.09 -2.06 11.24
CA GLY A 164 11.68 -2.45 12.59
C GLY A 164 11.25 -1.30 13.49
N LEU A 165 10.73 -0.21 12.88
CA LEU A 165 10.20 0.97 13.59
C LEU A 165 8.71 0.86 13.90
N THR A 166 8.08 -0.19 13.42
CA THR A 166 6.70 -0.59 13.73
C THR A 166 6.53 -2.07 13.40
N VAL A 167 5.49 -2.70 13.94
CA VAL A 167 5.17 -4.12 13.62
C VAL A 167 4.41 -4.22 12.29
N ALA A 168 3.48 -3.31 12.08
CA ALA A 168 2.70 -3.23 10.85
C ALA A 168 2.42 -1.77 10.47
N SER A 169 2.00 -1.54 9.24
CA SER A 169 1.56 -0.22 8.79
C SER A 169 0.39 -0.33 7.83
N LEU A 170 -0.39 0.75 7.72
CA LEU A 170 -1.35 0.93 6.63
C LEU A 170 -0.73 1.78 5.53
N GLY A 171 -0.86 1.28 4.31
CA GLY A 171 -0.60 2.00 3.07
C GLY A 171 -1.87 2.20 2.25
N THR A 172 -1.71 2.78 1.04
CA THR A 172 -2.77 2.86 0.03
C THR A 172 -2.24 2.42 -1.32
N ASP A 173 -3.07 1.76 -2.10
CA ASP A 173 -2.73 1.24 -3.42
C ASP A 173 -3.78 1.70 -4.44
N THR A 174 -3.33 2.46 -5.42
CA THR A 174 -4.14 2.93 -6.55
C THR A 174 -3.67 2.24 -7.84
N GLY A 175 -2.36 2.08 -8.00
CA GLY A 175 -1.74 1.44 -9.17
C GLY A 175 -0.61 0.48 -8.81
N GLY A 176 -0.30 0.27 -7.51
CA GLY A 176 0.84 -0.51 -7.04
C GLY A 176 1.41 -0.01 -5.72
N SER A 177 0.86 1.09 -5.20
CA SER A 177 1.48 1.89 -4.12
C SER A 177 1.54 1.24 -2.73
N ILE A 178 1.11 0.00 -2.54
CA ILE A 178 1.39 -0.88 -1.41
C ILE A 178 2.37 -1.97 -1.83
N ARG A 179 2.06 -2.65 -2.94
CA ARG A 179 2.77 -3.85 -3.41
C ARG A 179 4.19 -3.53 -3.88
N GLN A 180 4.36 -2.47 -4.65
CA GLN A 180 5.67 -2.08 -5.17
C GLN A 180 6.62 -1.62 -4.05
N PRO A 181 6.27 -0.71 -3.10
CA PRO A 181 7.15 -0.42 -1.98
C PRO A 181 7.37 -1.61 -1.04
N GLY A 182 6.39 -2.52 -0.89
CA GLY A 182 6.60 -3.80 -0.21
C GLY A 182 7.70 -4.63 -0.86
N SER A 183 7.68 -4.74 -2.21
CA SER A 183 8.73 -5.38 -2.99
C SER A 183 10.10 -4.74 -2.76
N PHE A 184 10.18 -3.41 -2.86
CA PHE A 184 11.43 -2.66 -2.76
C PHE A 184 12.03 -2.63 -1.35
N CYS A 185 11.21 -2.75 -0.33
CA CYS A 185 11.64 -2.86 1.07
C CYS A 185 11.72 -4.31 1.59
N GLY A 186 11.41 -5.31 0.76
CA GLY A 186 11.54 -6.73 1.09
C GLY A 186 10.59 -7.21 2.18
N ILE A 187 9.34 -6.74 2.17
CA ILE A 187 8.30 -7.12 3.12
C ILE A 187 6.99 -7.52 2.41
N PRO A 188 6.19 -8.42 3.00
CA PRO A 188 4.83 -8.70 2.52
C PRO A 188 3.94 -7.45 2.58
N ALA A 189 3.21 -7.20 1.48
CA ALA A 189 2.35 -6.02 1.35
C ALA A 189 1.13 -6.32 0.49
N MET A 190 -0.09 -6.11 1.01
CA MET A 190 -1.31 -6.58 0.39
C MET A 190 -2.30 -5.47 0.05
N MET A 191 -2.76 -5.49 -1.18
CA MET A 191 -3.91 -4.77 -1.68
C MET A 191 -5.13 -5.72 -1.72
N GLY A 192 -6.18 -5.44 -0.95
CA GLY A 192 -7.44 -6.20 -1.01
C GLY A 192 -8.24 -5.94 -2.28
N SER A 193 -9.31 -6.67 -2.51
CA SER A 193 -10.31 -6.39 -3.56
C SER A 193 -10.89 -4.98 -3.38
N TYR A 194 -11.28 -4.34 -4.48
CA TYR A 194 -11.96 -3.05 -4.40
C TYR A 194 -13.24 -3.18 -3.56
N GLY A 195 -13.38 -2.31 -2.57
CA GLY A 195 -14.50 -2.34 -1.62
C GLY A 195 -14.35 -3.33 -0.45
N ARG A 196 -13.26 -4.12 -0.35
CA ARG A 196 -12.99 -5.01 0.81
C ARG A 196 -12.70 -4.23 2.08
N VAL A 197 -11.99 -3.11 1.97
CA VAL A 197 -11.71 -2.16 3.06
C VAL A 197 -12.38 -0.84 2.73
N SER A 198 -13.05 -0.22 3.71
CA SER A 198 -13.68 1.08 3.55
C SER A 198 -12.68 2.16 3.16
N ARG A 199 -13.10 3.05 2.26
CA ARG A 199 -12.37 4.26 1.87
C ARG A 199 -12.82 5.50 2.65
N TYR A 200 -13.77 5.38 3.58
CA TYR A 200 -14.17 6.50 4.42
C TYR A 200 -12.99 7.01 5.23
N GLY A 201 -12.72 8.32 5.09
CA GLY A 201 -11.56 8.97 5.68
C GLY A 201 -10.25 8.81 4.91
N LEU A 202 -10.22 8.09 3.78
CA LEU A 202 -9.12 8.13 2.82
C LEU A 202 -9.22 9.40 1.97
N ILE A 203 -8.16 10.21 1.99
CA ILE A 203 -8.05 11.39 1.11
C ILE A 203 -7.79 10.88 -0.30
N ALA A 204 -8.73 11.16 -1.21
CA ALA A 204 -8.80 10.51 -2.51
C ALA A 204 -7.73 11.01 -3.49
N PHE A 205 -7.06 10.06 -4.14
CA PHE A 205 -6.36 10.26 -5.40
C PHE A 205 -7.28 9.89 -6.58
N ALA A 206 -7.60 8.61 -6.76
CA ALA A 206 -8.48 8.10 -7.81
C ALA A 206 -9.55 7.19 -7.19
N SER A 207 -10.75 7.73 -7.00
CA SER A 207 -11.79 7.12 -6.18
C SER A 207 -12.24 5.73 -6.64
N SER A 208 -12.15 5.42 -7.94
CA SER A 208 -12.50 4.10 -8.49
C SER A 208 -11.39 3.06 -8.38
N LEU A 209 -10.21 3.45 -7.86
CA LEU A 209 -9.01 2.61 -7.79
C LEU A 209 -8.42 2.52 -6.38
N ASP A 210 -8.50 3.60 -5.59
CA ASP A 210 -7.87 3.70 -4.27
C ASP A 210 -8.32 2.60 -3.29
N ARG A 211 -7.37 2.01 -2.58
CA ARG A 211 -7.58 0.98 -1.55
C ARG A 211 -6.61 1.16 -0.40
N ILE A 212 -7.09 0.93 0.83
CA ILE A 212 -6.25 0.84 2.02
C ILE A 212 -5.85 -0.62 2.22
N GLY A 213 -4.60 -0.89 2.59
CA GLY A 213 -4.15 -2.24 2.90
C GLY A 213 -2.91 -2.29 3.78
N PRO A 214 -2.62 -3.48 4.37
CA PRO A 214 -1.56 -3.69 5.32
C PRO A 214 -0.20 -3.98 4.66
N LEU A 215 0.85 -3.55 5.36
CA LEU A 215 2.23 -3.95 5.19
C LEU A 215 2.75 -4.48 6.54
N ALA A 216 3.43 -5.61 6.57
CA ALA A 216 3.97 -6.18 7.80
C ALA A 216 5.22 -7.03 7.51
N THR A 217 5.88 -7.53 8.55
CA THR A 217 7.13 -8.30 8.41
C THR A 217 6.93 -9.73 7.91
N ASN A 218 5.69 -10.26 8.00
CA ASN A 218 5.32 -11.61 7.58
C ASN A 218 3.87 -11.67 7.11
N VAL A 219 3.52 -12.73 6.38
CA VAL A 219 2.18 -12.90 5.79
C VAL A 219 1.09 -13.08 6.85
N ARG A 220 1.40 -13.70 7.98
CA ARG A 220 0.44 -13.91 9.10
C ARG A 220 0.00 -12.57 9.70
N ASP A 221 0.93 -11.65 9.87
CA ASP A 221 0.63 -10.31 10.39
C ASP A 221 -0.17 -9.49 9.37
N VAL A 222 0.16 -9.58 8.07
CA VAL A 222 -0.65 -9.00 6.98
C VAL A 222 -2.09 -9.51 7.04
N ALA A 223 -2.28 -10.83 7.19
CA ALA A 223 -3.60 -11.44 7.30
C ALA A 223 -4.38 -10.93 8.53
N THR A 224 -3.70 -10.81 9.68
CA THR A 224 -4.32 -10.33 10.92
C THR A 224 -4.77 -8.87 10.80
N VAL A 225 -3.94 -8.01 10.25
CA VAL A 225 -4.28 -6.58 10.06
C VAL A 225 -5.40 -6.45 9.03
N LEU A 226 -5.34 -7.18 7.90
CA LEU A 226 -6.41 -7.17 6.90
C LEU A 226 -7.75 -7.65 7.48
N GLN A 227 -7.74 -8.71 8.30
CA GLN A 227 -8.94 -9.23 8.99
C GLN A 227 -9.62 -8.14 9.80
N VAL A 228 -8.85 -7.31 10.49
CA VAL A 228 -9.36 -6.23 11.36
C VAL A 228 -9.97 -5.09 10.55
N ILE A 229 -9.32 -4.67 9.46
CA ILE A 229 -9.76 -3.48 8.71
C ILE A 229 -10.81 -3.80 7.63
N ALA A 230 -10.97 -5.08 7.23
CA ALA A 230 -11.91 -5.52 6.21
C ALA A 230 -13.37 -5.48 6.67
N GLY A 231 -14.30 -5.40 5.70
CA GLY A 231 -15.75 -5.52 5.92
C GLY A 231 -16.53 -4.28 5.57
N ARG A 232 -17.85 -4.45 5.50
CA ARG A 232 -18.80 -3.40 5.12
C ARG A 232 -18.73 -2.17 6.04
N ASP A 233 -18.87 -1.00 5.43
CA ASP A 233 -18.99 0.28 6.12
C ASP A 233 -20.16 1.08 5.52
N PRO A 234 -21.15 1.52 6.31
CA PRO A 234 -22.25 2.34 5.82
C PRO A 234 -21.81 3.72 5.34
N HIS A 235 -20.64 4.22 5.77
CA HIS A 235 -20.09 5.51 5.33
C HIS A 235 -19.42 5.46 3.96
N ASP A 236 -19.17 4.26 3.40
CA ASP A 236 -18.60 4.05 2.07
C ASP A 236 -19.54 3.21 1.21
N SER A 237 -20.26 3.85 0.29
CA SER A 237 -21.20 3.18 -0.62
C SER A 237 -20.53 2.16 -1.55
N THR A 238 -19.21 2.20 -1.71
CA THR A 238 -18.44 1.24 -2.50
C THR A 238 -17.98 0.03 -1.70
N SER A 239 -18.14 0.04 -0.36
CA SER A 239 -17.77 -1.10 0.47
C SER A 239 -18.71 -2.29 0.24
N THR A 240 -18.10 -3.48 0.04
CA THR A 240 -18.83 -4.70 -0.31
C THR A 240 -19.61 -5.29 0.86
N THR A 241 -20.72 -5.96 0.56
CA THR A 241 -21.46 -6.81 1.50
C THR A 241 -20.91 -8.24 1.54
N ALA A 242 -19.94 -8.60 0.69
CA ALA A 242 -19.32 -9.93 0.71
C ALA A 242 -18.72 -10.23 2.09
N PRO A 243 -18.97 -11.41 2.67
CA PRO A 243 -18.47 -11.76 3.99
C PRO A 243 -16.94 -11.72 4.03
N VAL A 244 -16.41 -11.38 5.20
CA VAL A 244 -14.98 -11.47 5.48
C VAL A 244 -14.70 -12.85 6.06
N PRO A 245 -13.97 -13.74 5.35
CA PRO A 245 -13.61 -15.03 5.92
C PRO A 245 -12.55 -14.85 7.01
N ASP A 246 -12.35 -15.87 7.85
CA ASP A 246 -11.22 -15.90 8.78
C ASP A 246 -9.93 -16.15 7.97
N TYR A 247 -9.22 -15.07 7.65
CA TYR A 247 -7.98 -15.17 6.87
C TYR A 247 -6.91 -15.97 7.61
N ARG A 248 -6.85 -15.92 8.94
CA ARG A 248 -5.86 -16.67 9.73
C ARG A 248 -6.11 -18.18 9.69
N ALA A 249 -7.37 -18.60 9.68
CA ALA A 249 -7.74 -20.00 9.58
C ALA A 249 -7.39 -20.62 8.21
N GLU A 250 -7.20 -19.80 7.19
CA GLU A 250 -6.78 -20.26 5.87
C GLU A 250 -5.25 -20.47 5.76
N LEU A 251 -4.47 -19.83 6.64
CA LEU A 251 -3.01 -19.96 6.65
C LEU A 251 -2.61 -21.38 7.07
N GLY A 252 -1.65 -21.96 6.37
CA GLY A 252 -1.18 -23.31 6.65
C GLY A 252 -2.02 -24.43 6.02
N LYS A 253 -3.14 -24.15 5.39
CA LYS A 253 -3.87 -25.14 4.58
C LYS A 253 -3.02 -25.57 3.38
N PRO A 254 -3.09 -26.84 2.96
CA PRO A 254 -2.32 -27.33 1.82
C PRO A 254 -2.59 -26.56 0.53
N VAL A 255 -1.52 -26.29 -0.24
CA VAL A 255 -1.61 -25.65 -1.58
C VAL A 255 -1.37 -26.62 -2.72
N LYS A 256 -1.05 -27.89 -2.39
CA LYS A 256 -0.81 -28.96 -3.38
C LYS A 256 -2.01 -29.12 -4.30
N GLY A 257 -1.74 -29.20 -5.62
CA GLY A 257 -2.76 -29.33 -6.67
C GLY A 257 -3.41 -28.03 -7.09
N MET A 258 -3.13 -26.88 -6.43
CA MET A 258 -3.62 -25.59 -6.91
C MET A 258 -3.00 -25.24 -8.25
N ARG A 259 -3.82 -24.67 -9.14
CA ARG A 259 -3.43 -24.23 -10.49
C ARG A 259 -2.99 -22.77 -10.43
N LEU A 260 -1.75 -22.50 -10.79
CA LEU A 260 -1.17 -21.16 -10.78
C LEU A 260 -0.87 -20.71 -12.21
N GLY A 261 -1.47 -19.62 -12.64
CA GLY A 261 -1.31 -19.06 -13.98
C GLY A 261 -0.05 -18.20 -14.08
N ILE A 262 0.73 -18.38 -15.13
CA ILE A 262 1.89 -17.58 -15.48
C ILE A 262 1.57 -16.84 -16.79
N PRO A 263 1.25 -15.53 -16.74
CA PRO A 263 0.93 -14.78 -17.96
C PRO A 263 2.22 -14.42 -18.71
N LYS A 264 2.29 -14.82 -19.99
CA LYS A 264 3.49 -14.60 -20.84
C LYS A 264 3.81 -13.10 -21.01
N GLU A 265 2.80 -12.26 -21.04
CA GLU A 265 2.91 -10.81 -21.23
C GLU A 265 3.70 -10.14 -20.11
N TYR A 266 3.75 -10.73 -18.90
CA TYR A 266 4.49 -10.19 -17.75
C TYR A 266 5.97 -10.60 -17.72
N PHE A 267 6.40 -11.40 -18.68
CA PHE A 267 7.79 -11.86 -18.83
C PHE A 267 8.39 -11.41 -20.16
N ALA A 268 7.88 -10.33 -20.74
CA ALA A 268 8.35 -9.73 -21.98
C ALA A 268 9.73 -9.06 -21.83
N GLU A 269 10.22 -8.45 -22.89
CA GLU A 269 11.44 -7.66 -22.91
C GLU A 269 11.34 -6.43 -21.98
N GLY A 270 12.49 -5.95 -21.47
CA GLY A 270 12.57 -4.77 -20.59
C GLY A 270 12.57 -5.06 -19.10
N MET A 271 12.38 -6.32 -18.67
CA MET A 271 12.60 -6.71 -17.28
C MET A 271 14.10 -6.90 -17.01
N ASP A 272 14.56 -6.41 -15.84
CA ASP A 272 15.92 -6.67 -15.36
C ASP A 272 16.17 -8.19 -15.24
N ALA A 273 17.33 -8.65 -15.76
CA ALA A 273 17.66 -10.08 -15.80
C ALA A 273 17.80 -10.71 -14.40
N GLY A 274 18.27 -9.94 -13.41
CA GLY A 274 18.37 -10.41 -12.02
C GLY A 274 17.00 -10.53 -11.37
N VAL A 275 16.10 -9.58 -11.65
CA VAL A 275 14.68 -9.67 -11.23
C VAL A 275 14.05 -10.91 -11.82
N ARG A 276 14.15 -11.11 -13.15
CA ARG A 276 13.62 -12.30 -13.84
C ARG A 276 14.10 -13.60 -13.18
N LYS A 277 15.40 -13.73 -12.98
CA LYS A 277 16.01 -14.92 -12.35
C LYS A 277 15.42 -15.22 -10.97
N LYS A 278 15.19 -14.18 -10.15
CA LYS A 278 14.60 -14.35 -8.81
C LYS A 278 13.12 -14.74 -8.86
N ILE A 279 12.35 -14.14 -9.78
CA ILE A 279 10.94 -14.49 -9.96
C ILE A 279 10.79 -15.94 -10.46
N GLU A 280 11.59 -16.36 -11.43
CA GLU A 280 11.58 -17.74 -11.94
C GLU A 280 11.93 -18.74 -10.82
N ALA A 281 12.95 -18.43 -10.00
CA ALA A 281 13.29 -19.26 -8.84
C ALA A 281 12.14 -19.30 -7.81
N GLY A 282 11.44 -18.19 -7.58
CA GLY A 282 10.25 -18.16 -6.73
C GLY A 282 9.09 -18.98 -7.27
N ILE A 283 8.85 -18.96 -8.59
CA ILE A 283 7.83 -19.81 -9.23
C ILE A 283 8.13 -21.30 -9.02
N GLU A 284 9.40 -21.69 -9.09
CA GLU A 284 9.82 -23.08 -8.84
C GLU A 284 9.56 -23.53 -7.38
N VAL A 285 9.52 -22.60 -6.39
CA VAL A 285 9.10 -22.94 -5.02
C VAL A 285 7.65 -23.44 -5.01
N PHE A 286 6.73 -22.80 -5.71
CA PHE A 286 5.34 -23.27 -5.80
C PHE A 286 5.22 -24.64 -6.46
N LYS A 287 6.05 -24.93 -7.45
CA LYS A 287 6.12 -26.25 -8.07
C LYS A 287 6.58 -27.31 -7.07
N LYS A 288 7.61 -27.01 -6.26
CA LYS A 288 8.05 -27.89 -5.15
C LYS A 288 6.99 -28.08 -4.07
N LEU A 289 6.14 -27.09 -3.82
CA LEU A 289 4.98 -27.19 -2.94
C LEU A 289 3.82 -28.00 -3.55
N GLY A 290 3.99 -28.51 -4.78
CA GLY A 290 3.03 -29.37 -5.48
C GLY A 290 1.92 -28.62 -6.21
N CYS A 291 2.07 -27.33 -6.44
CA CYS A 291 1.16 -26.57 -7.30
C CYS A 291 1.39 -26.91 -8.79
N GLN A 292 0.33 -26.77 -9.59
CA GLN A 292 0.38 -26.93 -11.05
C GLN A 292 0.60 -25.55 -11.68
N LEU A 293 1.64 -25.41 -12.49
CA LEU A 293 1.94 -24.18 -13.22
C LEU A 293 1.32 -24.25 -14.63
N LEU A 294 0.55 -23.24 -15.02
CA LEU A 294 -0.12 -23.16 -16.32
C LEU A 294 0.23 -21.86 -17.02
N ASP A 295 0.61 -21.95 -18.29
CA ASP A 295 0.74 -20.78 -19.14
C ASP A 295 -0.66 -20.19 -19.40
N ILE A 296 -0.82 -18.89 -19.17
CA ILE A 296 -2.04 -18.15 -19.48
C ILE A 296 -1.74 -16.92 -20.34
N ARG A 297 -2.78 -16.31 -20.89
CA ARG A 297 -2.68 -15.10 -21.70
C ARG A 297 -3.50 -13.98 -21.07
N MET A 298 -2.94 -12.79 -21.09
CA MET A 298 -3.57 -11.54 -20.63
C MET A 298 -3.32 -10.44 -21.69
N PRO A 299 -3.99 -10.55 -22.87
CA PRO A 299 -3.63 -9.80 -24.07
C PRO A 299 -3.80 -8.29 -23.98
N HIS A 300 -4.57 -7.79 -23.00
CA HIS A 300 -4.78 -6.34 -22.84
C HIS A 300 -3.79 -5.70 -21.85
N THR A 301 -2.78 -6.43 -21.34
CA THR A 301 -1.75 -5.92 -20.41
C THR A 301 -0.99 -4.73 -20.98
N ASP A 302 -0.67 -4.70 -22.26
CA ASP A 302 0.08 -3.63 -22.92
C ASP A 302 -0.62 -2.26 -22.87
N TYR A 303 -1.94 -2.25 -22.71
CA TYR A 303 -2.73 -1.03 -22.60
C TYR A 303 -2.87 -0.52 -21.15
N ALA A 304 -2.39 -1.28 -20.17
CA ALA A 304 -2.71 -1.03 -18.76
C ALA A 304 -2.16 0.32 -18.25
N ILE A 305 -0.91 0.65 -18.57
CA ILE A 305 -0.28 1.93 -18.16
C ILE A 305 -1.05 3.12 -18.73
N ALA A 306 -1.32 3.13 -20.05
CA ALA A 306 -2.07 4.22 -20.67
C ALA A 306 -3.49 4.35 -20.08
N THR A 307 -4.18 3.22 -19.91
CA THR A 307 -5.53 3.16 -19.33
C THR A 307 -5.54 3.71 -17.90
N TYR A 308 -4.57 3.28 -17.09
CA TYR A 308 -4.43 3.73 -15.70
C TYR A 308 -4.23 5.24 -15.62
N TYR A 309 -3.27 5.80 -16.38
CA TYR A 309 -2.99 7.23 -16.29
C TYR A 309 -4.12 8.09 -16.85
N ILE A 310 -4.86 7.64 -17.86
CA ILE A 310 -6.06 8.33 -18.33
C ILE A 310 -7.13 8.39 -17.22
N ILE A 311 -7.46 7.27 -16.61
CA ILE A 311 -8.51 7.20 -15.58
C ILE A 311 -8.05 7.89 -14.29
N ALA A 312 -6.87 7.57 -13.80
CA ALA A 312 -6.38 8.08 -12.52
C ALA A 312 -6.17 9.59 -12.54
N THR A 313 -5.63 10.16 -13.64
CA THR A 313 -5.44 11.61 -13.74
C THR A 313 -6.77 12.34 -13.89
N ALA A 314 -7.73 11.78 -14.63
CA ALA A 314 -9.09 12.33 -14.75
C ALA A 314 -9.78 12.43 -13.36
N GLU A 315 -9.74 11.35 -12.59
CA GLU A 315 -10.30 11.31 -11.24
C GLU A 315 -9.53 12.22 -10.27
N ALA A 316 -8.19 12.29 -10.38
CA ALA A 316 -7.36 13.20 -9.60
C ALA A 316 -7.73 14.67 -9.82
N SER A 317 -7.91 15.09 -11.07
CA SER A 317 -8.27 16.47 -11.38
C SER A 317 -9.60 16.86 -10.73
N SER A 318 -10.59 15.97 -10.74
CA SER A 318 -11.88 16.16 -10.06
C SER A 318 -11.74 16.13 -8.54
N ASN A 319 -11.03 15.14 -7.97
CA ASN A 319 -10.88 15.00 -6.53
C ASN A 319 -10.10 16.16 -5.90
N LEU A 320 -9.05 16.64 -6.56
CA LEU A 320 -8.21 17.71 -6.02
C LEU A 320 -8.76 19.12 -6.32
N ALA A 321 -9.89 19.26 -7.03
CA ALA A 321 -10.57 20.53 -7.25
C ALA A 321 -11.03 21.18 -5.93
N ARG A 322 -11.29 20.38 -4.89
CA ARG A 322 -11.73 20.84 -3.56
C ARG A 322 -10.69 21.65 -2.78
N TYR A 323 -9.41 21.57 -3.17
CA TYR A 323 -8.32 22.32 -2.53
C TYR A 323 -8.13 23.65 -3.23
N ASP A 324 -8.98 24.59 -2.90
CA ASP A 324 -9.13 25.90 -3.56
C ASP A 324 -8.71 27.09 -2.65
N GLY A 325 -8.35 26.82 -1.39
CA GLY A 325 -7.99 27.85 -0.42
C GLY A 325 -9.18 28.49 0.30
N VAL A 326 -10.42 27.99 0.07
CA VAL A 326 -11.63 28.59 0.67
C VAL A 326 -12.03 27.91 1.96
N ARG A 327 -12.12 26.57 1.98
CA ARG A 327 -12.74 25.81 3.08
C ARG A 327 -11.73 25.36 4.13
N TYR A 328 -10.56 24.88 3.71
CA TYR A 328 -9.50 24.33 4.55
C TYR A 328 -8.19 24.17 3.77
N GLY A 329 -7.11 23.94 4.47
CA GLY A 329 -5.78 23.81 3.90
C GLY A 329 -5.06 25.14 3.72
N LEU A 330 -4.06 25.15 2.84
CA LEU A 330 -3.31 26.36 2.51
C LEU A 330 -4.22 27.37 1.83
N ARG A 331 -4.06 28.65 2.22
CA ARG A 331 -4.63 29.79 1.52
C ARG A 331 -3.55 30.84 1.28
N VAL A 332 -3.45 31.31 0.06
CA VAL A 332 -2.62 32.46 -0.32
C VAL A 332 -3.58 33.55 -0.76
N ASP A 333 -3.74 34.57 0.08
CA ASP A 333 -4.69 35.66 -0.15
C ASP A 333 -4.34 36.50 -1.38
N ASP A 334 -5.38 37.00 -2.03
CA ASP A 334 -5.32 37.93 -3.15
C ASP A 334 -6.63 38.71 -3.24
N ASP A 335 -6.60 39.89 -3.86
CA ASP A 335 -7.78 40.73 -4.05
C ASP A 335 -8.76 40.12 -5.03
N SER A 336 -8.30 39.25 -5.95
CA SER A 336 -9.12 38.51 -6.91
C SER A 336 -9.30 37.06 -6.48
N LEU A 337 -10.54 36.58 -6.45
CA LEU A 337 -10.85 35.18 -6.16
C LEU A 337 -10.11 34.22 -7.09
N LEU A 338 -10.03 34.52 -8.37
CA LEU A 338 -9.32 33.69 -9.35
C LEU A 338 -7.82 33.71 -9.12
N ALA A 339 -7.23 34.82 -8.74
CA ALA A 339 -5.83 34.94 -8.41
C ALA A 339 -5.51 34.19 -7.10
N MET A 340 -6.38 34.29 -6.08
CA MET A 340 -6.27 33.52 -4.86
C MET A 340 -6.25 32.01 -5.14
N TYR A 341 -7.16 31.47 -5.97
CA TYR A 341 -7.16 30.07 -6.36
C TYR A 341 -5.84 29.67 -7.04
N ARG A 342 -5.38 30.44 -8.01
CA ARG A 342 -4.15 30.17 -8.76
C ARG A 342 -2.92 30.18 -7.86
N LYS A 343 -2.80 31.23 -7.01
CA LYS A 343 -1.66 31.36 -6.08
C LYS A 343 -1.64 30.22 -5.06
N THR A 344 -2.78 29.91 -4.45
CA THR A 344 -2.93 28.83 -3.46
C THR A 344 -2.52 27.48 -4.06
N ARG A 345 -3.12 27.10 -5.18
CA ARG A 345 -2.85 25.83 -5.84
C ARG A 345 -1.42 25.78 -6.41
N GLY A 346 -0.93 26.91 -6.93
CA GLY A 346 0.44 27.05 -7.42
C GLY A 346 1.50 26.87 -6.35
N ALA A 347 1.27 27.42 -5.16
CA ALA A 347 2.19 27.32 -4.02
C ALA A 347 2.07 25.97 -3.26
N GLY A 348 0.83 25.42 -3.20
CA GLY A 348 0.52 24.27 -2.36
C GLY A 348 0.82 22.91 -2.99
N PHE A 349 0.62 22.77 -4.32
CA PHE A 349 0.86 21.50 -5.02
C PHE A 349 2.27 21.41 -5.61
N GLY A 350 2.87 20.24 -5.51
CA GLY A 350 4.13 19.87 -6.16
C GLY A 350 4.00 19.64 -7.68
N ALA A 351 5.12 19.45 -8.34
CA ALA A 351 5.20 19.36 -9.79
C ALA A 351 4.41 18.17 -10.38
N GLU A 352 4.54 16.98 -9.78
CA GLU A 352 3.85 15.77 -10.25
C GLU A 352 2.34 15.87 -10.10
N VAL A 353 1.85 16.39 -8.98
CA VAL A 353 0.41 16.60 -8.76
C VAL A 353 -0.15 17.61 -9.77
N LYS A 354 0.55 18.71 -10.02
CA LYS A 354 0.16 19.69 -11.05
C LYS A 354 0.09 19.05 -12.43
N ARG A 355 1.08 18.22 -12.80
CA ARG A 355 1.11 17.50 -14.08
C ARG A 355 -0.13 16.63 -14.23
N ARG A 356 -0.45 15.82 -13.21
CA ARG A 356 -1.64 14.94 -13.25
C ARG A 356 -2.95 15.70 -13.27
N ILE A 357 -3.07 16.82 -12.56
CA ILE A 357 -4.26 17.68 -12.63
C ILE A 357 -4.46 18.24 -14.03
N VAL A 358 -3.39 18.73 -14.67
CA VAL A 358 -3.45 19.28 -16.04
C VAL A 358 -3.84 18.20 -17.05
N LEU A 359 -3.18 17.02 -16.98
CA LEU A 359 -3.52 15.87 -17.83
C LEU A 359 -4.97 15.45 -17.65
N GLY A 360 -5.43 15.32 -16.40
CA GLY A 360 -6.81 14.92 -16.11
C GLY A 360 -7.85 15.95 -16.58
N THR A 361 -7.55 17.24 -16.44
CA THR A 361 -8.39 18.31 -16.95
C THR A 361 -8.51 18.24 -18.48
N TYR A 362 -7.39 17.96 -19.17
CA TYR A 362 -7.40 17.75 -20.62
C TYR A 362 -8.26 16.54 -21.02
N VAL A 363 -8.06 15.40 -20.36
CA VAL A 363 -8.81 14.16 -20.62
C VAL A 363 -10.32 14.34 -20.42
N LEU A 364 -10.75 15.19 -19.48
CA LEU A 364 -12.16 15.46 -19.17
C LEU A 364 -12.75 16.63 -19.97
N SER A 365 -11.96 17.35 -20.80
CA SER A 365 -12.43 18.50 -21.53
C SER A 365 -13.34 18.11 -22.70
N ALA A 366 -14.16 19.07 -23.15
CA ALA A 366 -15.08 18.86 -24.25
C ALA A 366 -14.37 18.39 -25.53
N GLY A 367 -14.91 17.38 -26.19
CA GLY A 367 -14.33 16.72 -27.35
C GLY A 367 -13.27 15.65 -27.05
N TYR A 368 -12.72 15.58 -25.83
CA TYR A 368 -11.72 14.60 -25.45
C TYR A 368 -12.25 13.55 -24.47
N TYR A 369 -13.33 13.83 -23.76
CA TYR A 369 -13.95 12.91 -22.80
C TYR A 369 -14.27 11.54 -23.40
N ASP A 370 -14.94 11.51 -24.56
CA ASP A 370 -15.29 10.25 -25.25
C ASP A 370 -14.06 9.54 -25.81
N ALA A 371 -13.14 10.33 -26.38
CA ALA A 371 -11.93 9.80 -27.04
C ALA A 371 -10.92 9.20 -26.05
N TYR A 372 -10.86 9.74 -24.82
CA TYR A 372 -9.89 9.28 -23.81
C TYR A 372 -10.55 8.61 -22.62
N TYR A 373 -11.40 9.33 -21.85
CA TYR A 373 -11.92 8.77 -20.60
C TYR A 373 -12.85 7.57 -20.83
N LEU A 374 -13.85 7.71 -21.69
CA LEU A 374 -14.76 6.59 -22.00
C LEU A 374 -14.03 5.44 -22.68
N LYS A 375 -13.09 5.72 -23.56
CA LYS A 375 -12.24 4.68 -24.18
C LYS A 375 -11.39 3.98 -23.12
N GLY A 376 -10.79 4.73 -22.18
CA GLY A 376 -10.07 4.16 -21.03
C GLY A 376 -10.94 3.24 -20.19
N GLN A 377 -12.19 3.61 -19.88
CA GLN A 377 -13.13 2.75 -19.15
C GLN A 377 -13.49 1.46 -19.93
N LYS A 378 -13.63 1.53 -21.25
CA LYS A 378 -13.84 0.34 -22.11
C LYS A 378 -12.63 -0.59 -22.04
N VAL A 379 -11.40 -0.06 -22.18
CA VAL A 379 -10.17 -0.85 -22.08
C VAL A 379 -10.00 -1.44 -20.66
N ARG A 380 -10.32 -0.68 -19.61
CA ARG A 380 -10.38 -1.22 -18.24
C ARG A 380 -11.27 -2.45 -18.14
N SER A 381 -12.42 -2.43 -18.79
CA SER A 381 -13.36 -3.58 -18.82
C SER A 381 -12.75 -4.79 -19.52
N LEU A 382 -11.95 -4.60 -20.58
CA LEU A 382 -11.23 -5.67 -21.27
C LEU A 382 -10.12 -6.25 -20.38
N ILE A 383 -9.34 -5.41 -19.70
CA ILE A 383 -8.33 -5.86 -18.72
C ILE A 383 -8.99 -6.68 -17.61
N ALA A 384 -10.13 -6.22 -17.08
CA ALA A 384 -10.88 -6.97 -16.08
C ALA A 384 -11.42 -8.32 -16.64
N GLN A 385 -11.73 -8.37 -17.94
CA GLN A 385 -12.14 -9.62 -18.60
C GLN A 385 -10.97 -10.61 -18.68
N ASP A 386 -9.74 -10.17 -18.99
CA ASP A 386 -8.56 -11.05 -18.99
C ASP A 386 -8.40 -11.77 -17.64
N PHE A 387 -8.60 -11.04 -16.52
CA PHE A 387 -8.55 -11.63 -15.18
C PHE A 387 -9.68 -12.67 -14.97
N ARG A 388 -10.92 -12.35 -15.37
CA ARG A 388 -12.04 -13.31 -15.26
C ARG A 388 -11.79 -14.58 -16.06
N ASP A 389 -11.31 -14.46 -17.29
CA ASP A 389 -11.01 -15.59 -18.17
C ASP A 389 -9.84 -16.44 -17.63
N ALA A 390 -8.84 -15.80 -17.04
CA ALA A 390 -7.74 -16.47 -16.37
C ALA A 390 -8.24 -17.23 -15.12
N PHE A 391 -9.01 -16.61 -14.24
CA PHE A 391 -9.53 -17.25 -13.02
C PHE A 391 -10.57 -18.35 -13.27
N ALA A 392 -11.14 -18.46 -14.46
CA ALA A 392 -11.91 -19.64 -14.87
C ALA A 392 -11.01 -20.88 -15.02
N LYS A 393 -9.71 -20.73 -15.22
CA LYS A 393 -8.75 -21.80 -15.50
C LYS A 393 -7.79 -22.06 -14.33
N VAL A 394 -7.47 -21.01 -13.55
CA VAL A 394 -6.46 -21.05 -12.49
C VAL A 394 -6.99 -20.50 -11.16
N ASP A 395 -6.36 -20.91 -10.06
CA ASP A 395 -6.76 -20.55 -8.71
C ASP A 395 -6.07 -19.26 -8.23
N ALA A 396 -4.92 -18.90 -8.82
CA ALA A 396 -4.21 -17.65 -8.62
C ALA A 396 -3.29 -17.37 -9.83
N ILE A 397 -2.80 -16.12 -9.92
CA ILE A 397 -1.88 -15.70 -10.99
C ILE A 397 -0.59 -15.21 -10.31
N LEU A 398 0.57 -15.68 -10.82
CA LEU A 398 1.89 -15.27 -10.36
C LEU A 398 2.53 -14.31 -11.36
N THR A 399 3.04 -13.19 -10.85
CA THR A 399 3.72 -12.18 -11.68
C THR A 399 4.89 -11.56 -10.91
N PRO A 400 5.84 -10.90 -11.58
CA PRO A 400 6.71 -9.95 -10.91
C PRO A 400 5.90 -8.81 -10.29
N THR A 401 6.37 -8.20 -9.20
CA THR A 401 5.77 -6.96 -8.66
C THR A 401 6.24 -5.74 -9.45
N SER A 402 7.53 -5.68 -9.78
CA SER A 402 8.14 -4.59 -10.56
C SER A 402 9.14 -5.17 -11.55
N PRO A 403 9.31 -4.55 -12.74
CA PRO A 403 10.32 -4.99 -13.71
C PRO A 403 11.76 -4.69 -13.30
N VAL A 404 11.95 -3.87 -12.26
CA VAL A 404 13.26 -3.37 -11.81
C VAL A 404 13.41 -3.53 -10.30
N PRO A 405 14.65 -3.64 -9.79
CA PRO A 405 14.93 -3.54 -8.36
C PRO A 405 14.79 -2.09 -7.88
N PRO A 406 14.91 -1.81 -6.55
CA PRO A 406 15.01 -0.45 -6.05
C PRO A 406 16.11 0.34 -6.78
N PHE A 407 15.74 1.43 -7.46
CA PHE A 407 16.67 2.31 -8.19
C PHE A 407 17.19 3.43 -7.28
N LYS A 408 18.23 4.15 -7.71
CA LYS A 408 18.85 5.21 -6.91
C LYS A 408 17.92 6.43 -6.78
N LEU A 409 18.05 7.14 -5.68
CA LEU A 409 17.40 8.44 -5.49
C LEU A 409 17.85 9.40 -6.61
N GLY A 410 16.89 10.10 -7.23
CA GLY A 410 17.12 11.03 -8.34
C GLY A 410 17.27 10.39 -9.73
N GLU A 411 17.38 9.05 -9.83
CA GLU A 411 17.67 8.36 -11.10
C GLU A 411 16.57 8.52 -12.16
N ARG A 412 15.30 8.68 -11.72
CA ARG A 412 14.13 8.70 -12.62
C ARG A 412 13.26 9.95 -12.49
N THR A 413 13.72 10.95 -11.77
CA THR A 413 12.93 12.17 -11.52
C THR A 413 12.66 12.98 -12.78
N ASP A 414 13.58 12.93 -13.75
CA ASP A 414 13.50 13.69 -15.00
C ASP A 414 12.78 12.93 -16.13
N ASP A 415 12.48 11.65 -15.94
CA ASP A 415 11.75 10.82 -16.90
C ASP A 415 10.48 10.21 -16.27
N PRO A 416 9.34 10.91 -16.34
CA PRO A 416 8.07 10.41 -15.79
C PRO A 416 7.62 9.08 -16.40
N LEU A 417 7.94 8.80 -17.67
CA LEU A 417 7.54 7.56 -18.33
C LEU A 417 8.28 6.35 -17.75
N GLN A 418 9.60 6.46 -17.52
CA GLN A 418 10.36 5.40 -16.88
C GLN A 418 9.88 5.15 -15.43
N MET A 419 9.50 6.22 -14.72
CA MET A 419 8.90 6.10 -13.39
C MET A 419 7.59 5.31 -13.47
N TYR A 420 6.72 5.62 -14.43
CA TYR A 420 5.42 4.96 -14.61
C TYR A 420 5.54 3.49 -15.02
N LEU A 421 6.54 3.13 -15.80
CA LEU A 421 6.81 1.75 -16.20
C LEU A 421 7.20 0.84 -15.02
N ALA A 422 7.67 1.39 -13.90
CA ALA A 422 7.93 0.60 -12.69
C ALA A 422 6.67 -0.08 -12.13
N ASP A 423 5.47 0.43 -12.46
CA ASP A 423 4.17 -0.08 -11.99
C ASP A 423 3.44 -0.96 -13.03
N ILE A 424 4.08 -1.29 -14.17
CA ILE A 424 3.41 -1.98 -15.28
C ILE A 424 2.72 -3.30 -14.87
N TYR A 425 3.28 -4.02 -13.90
CA TYR A 425 2.75 -5.29 -13.43
C TYR A 425 1.73 -5.17 -12.31
N THR A 426 1.63 -4.02 -11.68
CA THR A 426 0.71 -3.80 -10.56
C THR A 426 -0.60 -3.13 -10.98
N VAL A 427 -0.55 -2.23 -11.97
CA VAL A 427 -1.73 -1.44 -12.40
C VAL A 427 -2.85 -2.30 -12.98
N THR A 428 -2.55 -3.44 -13.61
CA THR A 428 -3.55 -4.35 -14.18
C THR A 428 -4.52 -4.88 -13.13
N GLY A 429 -4.00 -5.38 -12.00
CA GLY A 429 -4.83 -5.85 -10.87
C GLY A 429 -5.62 -4.72 -10.21
N SER A 430 -5.05 -3.50 -10.20
CA SER A 430 -5.76 -2.31 -9.71
C SER A 430 -6.95 -1.97 -10.61
N LEU A 431 -6.75 -1.93 -11.94
CA LEU A 431 -7.81 -1.69 -12.93
C LEU A 431 -8.89 -2.78 -12.89
N ALA A 432 -8.51 -4.04 -12.73
CA ALA A 432 -9.44 -5.16 -12.65
C ALA A 432 -10.21 -5.25 -11.33
N GLY A 433 -9.78 -4.56 -10.29
CA GLY A 433 -10.44 -4.59 -8.98
C GLY A 433 -10.13 -5.83 -8.12
N VAL A 434 -9.16 -6.67 -8.52
CA VAL A 434 -8.80 -7.92 -7.84
C VAL A 434 -7.81 -7.71 -6.70
N PRO A 435 -7.74 -8.64 -5.70
CA PRO A 435 -6.75 -8.57 -4.64
C PRO A 435 -5.38 -9.04 -5.13
N GLY A 436 -4.31 -8.49 -4.54
CA GLY A 436 -2.95 -8.91 -4.80
C GLY A 436 -2.02 -8.65 -3.63
N ILE A 437 -1.07 -9.55 -3.43
CA ILE A 437 0.01 -9.41 -2.44
C ILE A 437 1.36 -9.43 -3.14
N SER A 438 2.28 -8.57 -2.72
CA SER A 438 3.70 -8.71 -3.01
C SER A 438 4.38 -9.38 -1.83
N ILE A 439 5.18 -10.40 -2.10
CA ILE A 439 5.97 -11.13 -1.09
C ILE A 439 7.44 -11.15 -1.49
N PRO A 440 8.38 -11.07 -0.53
CA PRO A 440 9.80 -11.16 -0.82
C PRO A 440 10.14 -12.46 -1.54
N CYS A 441 10.93 -12.34 -2.63
CA CYS A 441 11.37 -13.44 -3.47
C CYS A 441 12.89 -13.36 -3.70
N GLY A 442 13.65 -13.40 -2.60
CA GLY A 442 15.11 -13.26 -2.63
C GLY A 442 15.63 -11.83 -2.81
N LYS A 443 16.95 -11.73 -2.93
CA LYS A 443 17.67 -10.45 -3.10
C LYS A 443 18.66 -10.56 -4.24
N MET A 444 18.77 -9.50 -5.04
CA MET A 444 19.86 -9.32 -5.99
C MET A 444 21.08 -8.79 -5.24
N ASP A 445 22.27 -9.27 -5.60
CA ASP A 445 23.55 -8.89 -5.02
C ASP A 445 23.57 -8.91 -3.47
N GLY A 446 22.75 -9.80 -2.87
CA GLY A 446 22.59 -9.94 -1.43
C GLY A 446 21.90 -8.77 -0.71
N LYS A 447 21.52 -7.70 -1.44
CA LYS A 447 21.01 -6.46 -0.84
C LYS A 447 19.64 -6.03 -1.37
N LEU A 448 19.44 -6.04 -2.69
CA LEU A 448 18.27 -5.46 -3.33
C LEU A 448 17.10 -6.46 -3.39
N PRO A 449 16.02 -6.26 -2.63
CA PRO A 449 14.89 -7.19 -2.61
C PRO A 449 14.18 -7.25 -3.97
N VAL A 450 13.62 -8.43 -4.25
CA VAL A 450 12.70 -8.67 -5.37
C VAL A 450 11.38 -9.17 -4.81
N GLY A 451 10.26 -8.67 -5.33
CA GLY A 451 8.92 -9.10 -4.94
C GLY A 451 8.25 -9.95 -6.00
N LEU A 452 7.78 -11.13 -5.60
CA LEU A 452 6.83 -11.95 -6.36
C LEU A 452 5.42 -11.50 -6.00
N GLN A 453 4.56 -11.34 -6.99
CA GLN A 453 3.18 -10.92 -6.79
C GLN A 453 2.23 -12.09 -7.04
N ILE A 454 1.22 -12.22 -6.18
CA ILE A 454 0.15 -13.20 -6.30
C ILE A 454 -1.17 -12.44 -6.42
N PHE A 455 -1.89 -12.60 -7.53
CA PHE A 455 -3.25 -12.13 -7.69
C PHE A 455 -4.26 -13.25 -7.43
N GLY A 456 -5.38 -12.91 -6.81
CA GLY A 456 -6.54 -13.77 -6.63
C GLY A 456 -7.77 -13.25 -7.37
N ALA A 457 -8.80 -14.09 -7.51
CA ALA A 457 -10.09 -13.66 -7.98
C ALA A 457 -10.70 -12.59 -7.05
N ALA A 458 -11.68 -11.83 -7.52
CA ALA A 458 -12.36 -10.83 -6.70
C ALA A 458 -12.87 -11.46 -5.39
N PHE A 459 -12.53 -10.83 -4.27
CA PHE A 459 -12.79 -11.30 -2.91
C PHE A 459 -12.10 -12.63 -2.51
N GLY A 460 -11.08 -13.02 -3.27
CA GLY A 460 -10.26 -14.21 -3.03
C GLY A 460 -9.03 -13.96 -2.14
N GLU A 461 -9.06 -12.97 -1.24
CA GLU A 461 -7.95 -12.62 -0.34
C GLU A 461 -7.43 -13.84 0.45
N ALA A 462 -8.33 -14.71 0.91
CA ALA A 462 -7.99 -15.91 1.66
C ALA A 462 -7.05 -16.84 0.87
N ARG A 463 -7.35 -17.07 -0.42
CA ARG A 463 -6.52 -17.87 -1.32
C ARG A 463 -5.15 -17.24 -1.56
N VAL A 464 -5.12 -15.93 -1.76
CA VAL A 464 -3.88 -15.16 -1.94
C VAL A 464 -2.98 -15.27 -0.71
N LEU A 465 -3.54 -15.09 0.49
CA LEU A 465 -2.82 -15.20 1.75
C LEU A 465 -2.36 -16.64 2.03
N GLN A 466 -3.18 -17.66 1.73
CA GLN A 466 -2.82 -19.06 1.86
C GLN A 466 -1.57 -19.39 1.03
N LEU A 467 -1.55 -19.00 -0.26
CA LEU A 467 -0.41 -19.20 -1.16
C LEU A 467 0.82 -18.42 -0.72
N ALA A 468 0.64 -17.15 -0.32
CA ALA A 468 1.74 -16.32 0.17
C ALA A 468 2.38 -16.90 1.43
N HIS A 469 1.57 -17.38 2.38
CA HIS A 469 2.07 -18.02 3.59
C HIS A 469 2.79 -19.35 3.29
N ALA A 470 2.26 -20.18 2.40
CA ALA A 470 2.90 -21.41 1.99
C ALA A 470 4.26 -21.15 1.31
N PHE A 471 4.37 -20.10 0.50
CA PHE A 471 5.61 -19.65 -0.12
C PHE A 471 6.63 -19.19 0.93
N GLU A 472 6.21 -18.37 1.90
CA GLU A 472 7.05 -17.89 2.99
C GLU A 472 7.61 -19.05 3.83
N GLN A 473 6.76 -20.02 4.22
CA GLN A 473 7.16 -21.20 4.99
C GLN A 473 8.01 -22.18 4.16
N GLY A 474 7.80 -22.24 2.85
CA GLY A 474 8.58 -23.04 1.90
C GLY A 474 9.96 -22.47 1.55
N GLY A 475 10.41 -21.42 2.24
CA GLY A 475 11.71 -20.77 2.02
C GLY A 475 11.78 -19.84 0.82
N GLY A 476 10.64 -19.45 0.25
CA GLY A 476 10.58 -18.61 -0.95
C GLY A 476 11.20 -17.21 -0.78
N ALA A 477 11.27 -16.68 0.43
CA ALA A 477 11.88 -15.39 0.71
C ALA A 477 13.43 -15.39 0.57
N THR A 478 14.06 -16.55 0.49
CA THR A 478 15.52 -16.72 0.47
C THR A 478 16.09 -17.25 -0.85
N VAL A 479 15.25 -17.40 -1.90
CA VAL A 479 15.64 -17.92 -3.21
C VAL A 479 16.59 -17.02 -4.01
#